data_b7c954e2494096394b4eb167888b9b03
#
_entry.id   b7c954e2494096394b4eb167888b9b03
#
_cell.length_a   1.000
_cell.length_b   1.000
_cell.length_c   1.000
_cell.angle_alpha   90.00
_cell.angle_beta   90.00
_cell.angle_gamma   90.00
#
_symmetry.space_group_name_H-M   'P 1'
#
loop_
_entity.id
_entity.type
_entity.pdbx_description
1 polymer ?
#
loop_
_entity_poly.entity_id
_entity_poly.type
_entity_poly.pdbx_seq_one_letter_code
_entity_poly.pdbx_strand_id
1 'polypeptide(L)'
;ELMRWPWLRSILRQRALNWVLMTVALGGFLLAIVAGILGTAAGNANFGIVFVWIVWWGLLMGVLLPLGGRLWCFLCPIPAPGEWLQRKALVDPPGNGGVTGPLSIDGSDRSESRWRLARGWRWPKALRGIWLQNGGFLGVALFSMVILTRPSVSGWVLVAFLAGAVGLAMLFERRTFCRYVCPVGGFIGLYSLVAPVELRVRDPLICQDHRTKDCYLGNEAGYGCPWLEQPWTMDRNASCGLCGECLRTCTKDNVTVNLRLPGSDLLVAHGWKLDEAYKAFIMLACAAIYPMVFLGPWGWLKAWANLDSLSGFGAYALGFLALNLVIVPGVHLGAAALTRWAAGLCAVPVRRLFIALGYSLIPLGLAAWMAFTLSLVFANLSYAISVVSDPFGWGWNLFGTRDVAWHPWLMTWAPSIQAALLIAGLIASIVTVDAILRTFHGSRTGIRGVVPQAVIFTAETIFLLWLYLGASA
;
A
#
# COMPACT_ATOMS: atom_id res chain seq x y z
N GLU A 1 4.94 9.72 21.58
CA GLU A 1 5.11 8.30 21.85
C GLU A 1 3.81 7.69 22.36
N LEU A 2 3.21 6.74 21.62
CA LEU A 2 1.95 6.09 21.95
C LEU A 2 2.13 5.03 23.06
N MET A 3 3.31 4.45 23.17
CA MET A 3 3.62 3.39 24.14
C MET A 3 3.71 3.91 25.59
N ARG A 4 3.63 5.21 25.82
CA ARG A 4 3.53 5.81 27.17
C ARG A 4 2.23 5.44 27.89
N TRP A 5 1.16 5.13 27.12
CA TRP A 5 -0.12 4.72 27.68
C TRP A 5 -0.15 3.20 27.94
N PRO A 6 -0.26 2.74 29.19
CA PRO A 6 -0.14 1.33 29.54
C PRO A 6 -1.19 0.44 28.84
N TRP A 7 -2.43 0.92 28.71
CA TRP A 7 -3.50 0.20 28.05
C TRP A 7 -3.21 -0.01 26.54
N LEU A 8 -2.71 1.01 25.85
CA LEU A 8 -2.38 0.92 24.43
C LEU A 8 -1.14 0.03 24.21
N ARG A 9 -0.15 0.13 25.10
CA ARG A 9 1.01 -0.76 25.11
C ARG A 9 0.59 -2.23 25.28
N SER A 10 -0.35 -2.50 26.21
CA SER A 10 -0.89 -3.85 26.39
C SER A 10 -1.58 -4.38 25.13
N ILE A 11 -2.46 -3.58 24.52
CA ILE A 11 -3.18 -3.93 23.30
C ILE A 11 -2.22 -4.24 22.14
N LEU A 12 -1.26 -3.35 21.88
CA LEU A 12 -0.30 -3.50 20.76
C LEU A 12 0.63 -4.72 20.93
N ARG A 13 0.82 -5.19 22.17
CA ARG A 13 1.60 -6.39 22.47
C ARG A 13 0.78 -7.67 22.45
N GLN A 14 -0.56 -7.59 22.50
CA GLN A 14 -1.41 -8.78 22.48
C GLN A 14 -1.40 -9.43 21.08
N ARG A 15 -0.96 -10.68 21.02
CA ARG A 15 -0.96 -11.47 19.79
C ARG A 15 -2.34 -12.01 19.47
N ALA A 16 -3.12 -12.35 20.50
CA ALA A 16 -4.46 -12.87 20.36
C ALA A 16 -5.37 -11.90 19.58
N LEU A 17 -5.29 -10.59 19.87
CA LEU A 17 -6.06 -9.58 19.14
C LEU A 17 -5.72 -9.58 17.64
N ASN A 18 -4.44 -9.61 17.29
CA ASN A 18 -4.00 -9.68 15.89
C ASN A 18 -4.50 -10.96 15.23
N TRP A 19 -4.41 -12.10 15.92
CA TRP A 19 -4.89 -13.37 15.40
C TRP A 19 -6.40 -13.37 15.15
N VAL A 20 -7.20 -12.87 16.09
CA VAL A 20 -8.67 -12.77 15.95
C VAL A 20 -9.04 -11.88 14.76
N LEU A 21 -8.48 -10.67 14.69
CA LEU A 21 -8.76 -9.73 13.60
C LEU A 21 -8.35 -10.31 12.23
N MET A 22 -7.20 -10.96 12.16
CA MET A 22 -6.69 -11.57 10.95
C MET A 22 -7.52 -12.80 10.51
N THR A 23 -8.03 -13.60 11.47
CA THR A 23 -8.91 -14.75 11.20
C THR A 23 -10.27 -14.29 10.71
N VAL A 24 -10.86 -13.27 11.33
CA VAL A 24 -12.12 -12.66 10.86
C VAL A 24 -11.96 -12.10 9.45
N ALA A 25 -10.87 -11.36 9.20
CA ALA A 25 -10.55 -10.84 7.87
C ALA A 25 -10.35 -11.97 6.84
N LEU A 26 -9.74 -13.10 7.24
CA LEU A 26 -9.57 -14.28 6.39
C LEU A 26 -10.91 -14.92 6.05
N GLY A 27 -11.83 -15.04 7.01
CA GLY A 27 -13.19 -15.52 6.77
C GLY A 27 -13.93 -14.66 5.73
N GLY A 28 -13.91 -13.34 5.89
CA GLY A 28 -14.48 -12.41 4.91
C GLY A 28 -13.80 -12.48 3.53
N PHE A 29 -12.47 -12.66 3.50
CA PHE A 29 -11.71 -12.80 2.27
C PHE A 29 -12.03 -14.10 1.52
N LEU A 30 -12.14 -15.22 2.24
CA LEU A 30 -12.56 -16.50 1.65
C LEU A 30 -14.01 -16.46 1.16
N LEU A 31 -14.91 -15.81 1.92
CA LEU A 31 -16.27 -15.57 1.46
C LEU A 31 -16.30 -14.74 0.17
N ALA A 32 -15.47 -13.69 0.07
CA ALA A 32 -15.37 -12.88 -1.13
C ALA A 32 -14.86 -13.69 -2.35
N ILE A 33 -13.91 -14.61 -2.15
CA ILE A 33 -13.45 -15.54 -3.19
C ILE A 33 -14.60 -16.45 -3.66
N VAL A 34 -15.25 -17.13 -2.72
CA VAL A 34 -16.31 -18.11 -3.02
C VAL A 34 -17.50 -17.41 -3.67
N ALA A 35 -17.93 -16.28 -3.14
CA ALA A 35 -19.00 -15.48 -3.73
C ALA A 35 -18.65 -14.93 -5.12
N GLY A 36 -17.39 -14.52 -5.32
CA GLY A 36 -16.91 -14.09 -6.64
C GLY A 36 -16.97 -15.19 -7.68
N ILE A 37 -16.59 -16.43 -7.34
CA ILE A 37 -16.52 -17.55 -8.26
C ILE A 37 -17.91 -18.21 -8.50
N LEU A 38 -18.67 -18.42 -7.43
CA LEU A 38 -19.93 -19.19 -7.46
C LEU A 38 -21.19 -18.32 -7.44
N GLY A 39 -21.07 -17.04 -7.09
CA GLY A 39 -22.22 -16.14 -6.98
C GLY A 39 -22.65 -15.54 -8.31
N THR A 40 -23.61 -14.63 -8.22
CA THR A 40 -24.15 -13.91 -9.38
C THR A 40 -23.09 -13.14 -10.15
N ALA A 41 -23.25 -13.06 -11.48
CA ALA A 41 -22.41 -12.21 -12.33
C ALA A 41 -22.68 -10.70 -12.18
N ALA A 42 -23.80 -10.33 -11.53
CA ALA A 42 -24.13 -8.93 -11.24
C ALA A 42 -23.24 -8.37 -10.12
N GLY A 43 -22.27 -7.53 -10.47
CA GLY A 43 -21.24 -7.06 -9.54
C GLY A 43 -21.79 -6.35 -8.31
N ASN A 44 -22.83 -5.54 -8.44
CA ASN A 44 -23.48 -4.83 -7.34
C ASN A 44 -24.27 -5.73 -6.38
N ALA A 45 -24.61 -6.95 -6.79
CA ALA A 45 -25.28 -7.97 -5.97
C ALA A 45 -24.31 -9.09 -5.53
N ASN A 46 -23.01 -8.94 -5.75
CA ASN A 46 -22.01 -9.94 -5.42
C ASN A 46 -21.11 -9.44 -4.28
N PHE A 47 -21.05 -10.20 -3.18
CA PHE A 47 -20.23 -9.85 -2.01
C PHE A 47 -18.76 -9.62 -2.36
N GLY A 48 -18.17 -10.43 -3.25
CA GLY A 48 -16.76 -10.32 -3.64
C GLY A 48 -16.42 -8.95 -4.23
N ILE A 49 -17.26 -8.43 -5.13
CA ILE A 49 -17.06 -7.10 -5.72
C ILE A 49 -17.31 -5.99 -4.70
N VAL A 50 -18.47 -6.00 -4.06
CA VAL A 50 -18.88 -4.92 -3.16
C VAL A 50 -17.98 -4.84 -1.94
N PHE A 51 -17.66 -5.98 -1.31
CA PHE A 51 -16.86 -5.99 -0.11
C PHE A 51 -15.40 -5.65 -0.37
N VAL A 52 -14.79 -6.18 -1.44
CA VAL A 52 -13.35 -5.95 -1.73
C VAL A 52 -13.12 -4.57 -2.34
N TRP A 53 -13.88 -4.19 -3.36
CA TRP A 53 -13.58 -2.99 -4.14
C TRP A 53 -14.27 -1.72 -3.66
N ILE A 54 -15.30 -1.84 -2.83
CA ILE A 54 -16.04 -0.69 -2.28
C ILE A 54 -15.75 -0.56 -0.79
N VAL A 55 -16.10 -1.57 0.02
CA VAL A 55 -15.97 -1.47 1.49
C VAL A 55 -14.51 -1.48 1.93
N TRP A 56 -13.77 -2.52 1.56
CA TRP A 56 -12.37 -2.65 1.95
C TRP A 56 -11.50 -1.56 1.33
N TRP A 57 -11.66 -1.30 0.04
CA TRP A 57 -10.90 -0.25 -0.64
C TRP A 57 -11.20 1.13 -0.05
N GLY A 58 -12.47 1.44 0.23
CA GLY A 58 -12.90 2.67 0.90
C GLY A 58 -12.27 2.83 2.28
N LEU A 59 -12.30 1.77 3.10
CA LEU A 59 -11.65 1.75 4.42
C LEU A 59 -10.12 1.93 4.30
N LEU A 60 -9.50 1.24 3.34
CA LEU A 60 -8.06 1.35 3.10
C LEU A 60 -7.66 2.78 2.75
N MET A 61 -8.31 3.36 1.74
CA MET A 61 -7.95 4.68 1.21
C MET A 61 -8.43 5.85 2.07
N GLY A 62 -9.60 5.71 2.71
CA GLY A 62 -10.17 6.79 3.52
C GLY A 62 -9.62 6.88 4.94
N VAL A 63 -9.18 5.76 5.53
CA VAL A 63 -8.82 5.70 6.94
C VAL A 63 -7.46 5.06 7.18
N LEU A 64 -7.28 3.80 6.77
CA LEU A 64 -6.12 3.01 7.20
C LEU A 64 -4.82 3.55 6.64
N LEU A 65 -4.80 3.96 5.38
CA LEU A 65 -3.60 4.44 4.71
C LEU A 65 -3.21 5.86 5.15
N PRO A 66 -4.10 6.87 5.10
CA PRO A 66 -3.74 8.23 5.48
C PRO A 66 -3.37 8.36 6.97
N LEU A 67 -4.01 7.60 7.87
CA LEU A 67 -3.78 7.69 9.31
C LEU A 67 -2.74 6.69 9.82
N GLY A 68 -2.78 5.45 9.36
CA GLY A 68 -1.97 4.35 9.88
C GLY A 68 -0.88 3.84 8.93
N GLY A 69 -0.81 4.33 7.69
CA GLY A 69 0.15 3.84 6.70
C GLY A 69 -0.03 2.34 6.42
N ARG A 70 0.93 1.53 6.85
CA ARG A 70 0.87 0.07 6.69
C ARG A 70 0.01 -0.66 7.72
N LEU A 71 -0.88 0.02 8.44
CA LEU A 71 -1.75 -0.62 9.44
C LEU A 71 -2.59 -1.76 8.84
N TRP A 72 -3.00 -1.65 7.56
CA TRP A 72 -3.65 -2.76 6.87
C TRP A 72 -2.80 -4.03 6.84
N CYS A 73 -1.48 -3.92 6.69
CA CYS A 73 -0.60 -5.09 6.65
C CYS A 73 -0.57 -5.87 7.99
N PHE A 74 -0.95 -5.23 9.08
CA PHE A 74 -1.17 -5.89 10.37
C PHE A 74 -2.44 -6.76 10.37
N LEU A 75 -3.49 -6.35 9.65
CA LEU A 75 -4.79 -7.01 9.57
C LEU A 75 -4.92 -7.94 8.36
N CYS A 76 -4.01 -7.83 7.38
CA CYS A 76 -4.14 -8.50 6.09
C CYS A 76 -4.17 -10.03 6.23
N PRO A 77 -5.21 -10.69 5.71
CA PRO A 77 -5.37 -12.15 5.83
C PRO A 77 -4.50 -12.94 4.86
N ILE A 78 -4.04 -12.33 3.75
CA ILE A 78 -3.37 -13.03 2.65
C ILE A 78 -2.11 -13.78 3.10
N PRO A 79 -1.20 -13.22 3.93
CA PRO A 79 -0.02 -13.98 4.39
C PRO A 79 -0.32 -14.96 5.51
N ALA A 80 -1.47 -14.89 6.17
CA ALA A 80 -1.77 -15.65 7.38
C ALA A 80 -1.64 -17.18 7.21
N PRO A 81 -2.27 -17.82 6.21
CA PRO A 81 -2.17 -19.28 6.06
C PRO A 81 -0.73 -19.73 5.80
N GLY A 82 0.02 -18.98 4.98
CA GLY A 82 1.43 -19.27 4.73
C GLY A 82 2.30 -19.17 5.99
N GLU A 83 2.08 -18.14 6.83
CA GLU A 83 2.79 -17.98 8.09
C GLU A 83 2.45 -19.07 9.09
N TRP A 84 1.18 -19.44 9.23
CA TRP A 84 0.76 -20.52 10.13
C TRP A 84 1.38 -21.85 9.74
N LEU A 85 1.42 -22.14 8.44
CA LEU A 85 2.09 -23.34 7.93
C LEU A 85 3.60 -23.30 8.19
N GLN A 86 4.27 -22.18 7.92
CA GLN A 86 5.69 -22.02 8.21
C GLN A 86 6.01 -22.24 9.70
N ARG A 87 5.20 -21.66 10.59
CA ARG A 87 5.41 -21.64 12.03
C ARG A 87 4.93 -22.92 12.71
N LYS A 88 4.06 -23.72 12.07
CA LYS A 88 3.29 -24.80 12.70
C LYS A 88 2.53 -24.36 13.96
N ALA A 89 2.16 -23.10 14.03
CA ALA A 89 1.45 -22.51 15.15
C ALA A 89 0.51 -21.40 14.68
N LEU A 90 -0.68 -21.33 15.28
CA LEU A 90 -1.68 -20.30 14.96
C LEU A 90 -1.44 -19.02 15.74
N VAL A 91 -1.16 -19.09 17.02
CA VAL A 91 -1.10 -17.92 17.91
C VAL A 91 0.28 -17.72 18.54
N ASP A 92 0.76 -18.69 19.30
CA ASP A 92 1.97 -18.57 20.11
C ASP A 92 3.17 -19.27 19.49
N PRO A 93 4.40 -18.79 19.76
CA PRO A 93 5.56 -19.59 19.48
C PRO A 93 5.46 -20.90 20.28
N PRO A 94 5.91 -22.04 19.75
CA PRO A 94 5.87 -23.30 20.47
C PRO A 94 6.61 -23.12 21.80
N GLY A 95 5.86 -23.19 22.91
CA GLY A 95 6.44 -23.15 24.26
C GLY A 95 7.40 -24.28 24.45
N ASN A 96 8.51 -24.07 25.13
CA ASN A 96 9.49 -24.96 25.72
C ASN A 96 9.94 -26.25 24.97
N GLY A 97 9.59 -26.44 23.72
CA GLY A 97 9.98 -27.54 22.87
C GLY A 97 11.06 -27.16 21.86
N GLY A 98 12.22 -26.73 22.31
CA GLY A 98 13.44 -26.81 21.53
C GLY A 98 13.67 -25.80 20.42
N VAL A 99 13.86 -24.53 20.73
CA VAL A 99 14.88 -23.68 20.07
C VAL A 99 15.49 -22.80 21.15
N THR A 100 16.34 -23.37 21.95
CA THR A 100 17.26 -22.67 22.81
C THR A 100 18.52 -22.39 22.03
N GLY A 101 18.67 -21.13 21.63
CA GLY A 101 19.94 -20.63 21.10
C GLY A 101 19.73 -19.32 20.35
N PRO A 102 20.53 -18.29 20.63
CA PRO A 102 20.62 -17.14 19.76
C PRO A 102 21.09 -17.66 18.39
N LEU A 103 20.41 -17.27 17.32
CA LEU A 103 20.93 -17.45 15.97
C LEU A 103 22.29 -16.74 15.95
N SER A 104 23.38 -17.53 15.92
CA SER A 104 24.70 -16.97 15.80
C SER A 104 24.81 -16.24 14.47
N ILE A 105 25.37 -15.04 14.52
CA ILE A 105 25.58 -14.20 13.34
C ILE A 105 26.57 -14.87 12.36
N ASP A 106 27.31 -15.86 12.83
CA ASP A 106 28.40 -16.55 12.13
C ASP A 106 27.98 -17.68 11.17
N GLY A 107 26.70 -17.91 10.96
CA GLY A 107 26.21 -18.81 9.89
C GLY A 107 26.56 -20.30 10.06
N SER A 108 27.20 -20.72 11.17
CA SER A 108 27.67 -22.10 11.40
C SER A 108 26.71 -22.97 12.20
N ASP A 109 25.71 -22.41 12.88
CA ASP A 109 24.72 -23.19 13.59
C ASP A 109 23.34 -22.97 12.97
N ARG A 110 23.00 -23.79 11.98
CA ARG A 110 21.63 -23.97 11.50
C ARG A 110 20.84 -24.79 12.51
N SER A 111 20.80 -24.38 13.77
CA SER A 111 19.88 -24.97 14.72
C SER A 111 18.48 -24.61 14.27
N GLU A 112 17.74 -25.58 13.88
CA GLU A 112 16.34 -25.67 13.51
C GLU A 112 15.58 -24.34 13.52
N SER A 113 15.49 -23.71 12.33
CA SER A 113 14.75 -22.47 12.19
C SER A 113 13.32 -22.68 12.67
N ARG A 114 12.75 -21.72 13.42
CA ARG A 114 11.34 -21.71 13.84
C ARG A 114 10.36 -21.81 12.65
N TRP A 115 10.85 -21.76 11.44
CA TRP A 115 10.14 -21.82 10.17
C TRP A 115 10.29 -23.21 9.52
N ARG A 116 9.91 -24.25 10.23
CA ARG A 116 10.25 -25.66 9.94
C ARG A 116 9.64 -26.27 8.68
N LEU A 117 8.54 -25.73 8.12
CA LEU A 117 7.92 -26.27 6.91
C LEU A 117 8.42 -25.61 5.62
N ALA A 118 8.96 -24.42 5.71
CA ALA A 118 9.50 -23.72 4.55
C ALA A 118 10.92 -24.21 4.23
N ARG A 119 11.25 -24.23 2.94
CA ARG A 119 12.64 -24.45 2.52
C ARG A 119 13.59 -23.36 3.02
N GLY A 120 13.04 -22.19 3.43
CA GLY A 120 13.78 -21.09 4.05
C GLY A 120 14.80 -20.44 3.11
N TRP A 121 14.58 -20.55 1.80
CA TRP A 121 15.47 -19.91 0.82
C TRP A 121 15.49 -18.40 1.02
N ARG A 122 16.68 -17.82 0.89
CA ARG A 122 16.81 -16.37 0.88
C ARG A 122 16.35 -15.81 -0.45
N TRP A 123 15.62 -14.70 -0.40
CA TRP A 123 15.21 -14.02 -1.62
C TRP A 123 16.42 -13.53 -2.44
N PRO A 124 16.43 -13.72 -3.78
CA PRO A 124 17.55 -13.32 -4.63
C PRO A 124 17.87 -11.83 -4.49
N LYS A 125 19.15 -11.50 -4.37
CA LYS A 125 19.60 -10.10 -4.18
C LYS A 125 19.15 -9.18 -5.33
N ALA A 126 19.16 -9.68 -6.57
CA ALA A 126 18.76 -8.93 -7.75
C ALA A 126 17.27 -8.51 -7.75
N LEU A 127 16.41 -9.25 -7.02
CA LEU A 127 14.96 -9.01 -6.95
C LEU A 127 14.52 -8.33 -5.64
N ARG A 128 15.45 -7.79 -4.86
CA ARG A 128 15.14 -7.15 -3.56
C ARG A 128 14.52 -5.75 -3.65
N GLY A 129 14.44 -5.15 -4.84
CA GLY A 129 13.71 -3.91 -5.09
C GLY A 129 12.19 -4.13 -5.15
N ILE A 130 11.44 -3.04 -5.32
CA ILE A 130 9.99 -3.10 -5.48
C ILE A 130 9.54 -3.18 -6.96
N TRP A 131 10.45 -3.49 -7.89
CA TRP A 131 10.12 -3.59 -9.32
C TRP A 131 9.07 -4.64 -9.63
N LEU A 132 9.10 -5.81 -8.95
CA LEU A 132 8.06 -6.83 -9.08
C LEU A 132 6.70 -6.33 -8.58
N GLN A 133 6.67 -5.56 -7.49
CA GLN A 133 5.45 -4.92 -7.00
C GLN A 133 4.94 -3.86 -7.97
N ASN A 134 5.84 -3.12 -8.64
CA ASN A 134 5.49 -2.15 -9.68
C ASN A 134 4.86 -2.83 -10.89
N GLY A 135 5.50 -3.88 -11.41
CA GLY A 135 4.97 -4.69 -12.53
C GLY A 135 3.65 -5.37 -12.19
N GLY A 136 3.55 -5.97 -11.00
CA GLY A 136 2.31 -6.57 -10.52
C GLY A 136 1.17 -5.55 -10.37
N PHE A 137 1.48 -4.35 -9.89
CA PHE A 137 0.49 -3.28 -9.80
C PHE A 137 0.04 -2.79 -11.18
N LEU A 138 0.96 -2.59 -12.11
CA LEU A 138 0.63 -2.22 -13.50
C LEU A 138 -0.25 -3.29 -14.16
N GLY A 139 0.04 -4.58 -13.92
CA GLY A 139 -0.79 -5.68 -14.43
C GLY A 139 -2.21 -5.62 -13.88
N VAL A 140 -2.36 -5.52 -12.55
CA VAL A 140 -3.70 -5.40 -11.93
C VAL A 140 -4.40 -4.13 -12.39
N ALA A 141 -3.69 -3.00 -12.49
CA ALA A 141 -4.25 -1.73 -12.91
C ALA A 141 -4.69 -1.73 -14.38
N LEU A 142 -3.94 -2.36 -15.26
CA LEU A 142 -4.27 -2.49 -16.69
C LEU A 142 -5.59 -3.27 -16.88
N PHE A 143 -5.79 -4.33 -16.13
CA PHE A 143 -7.00 -5.16 -16.18
C PHE A 143 -8.08 -4.75 -15.16
N SER A 144 -7.92 -3.58 -14.52
CA SER A 144 -8.80 -3.15 -13.42
C SER A 144 -10.27 -3.11 -13.81
N MET A 145 -10.60 -2.66 -15.05
CA MET A 145 -11.99 -2.60 -15.50
C MET A 145 -12.64 -3.99 -15.49
N VAL A 146 -11.94 -4.99 -16.01
CA VAL A 146 -12.41 -6.39 -16.02
C VAL A 146 -12.47 -6.99 -14.62
N ILE A 147 -11.45 -6.71 -13.79
CA ILE A 147 -11.36 -7.22 -12.43
C ILE A 147 -12.48 -6.64 -11.54
N LEU A 148 -12.74 -5.35 -11.62
CA LEU A 148 -13.72 -4.68 -10.76
C LEU A 148 -15.17 -4.91 -11.20
N THR A 149 -15.41 -5.31 -12.44
CA THR A 149 -16.79 -5.49 -12.96
C THR A 149 -17.20 -6.94 -13.08
N ARG A 150 -16.26 -7.88 -13.12
CA ARG A 150 -16.55 -9.32 -13.30
C ARG A 150 -16.23 -10.10 -12.01
N PRO A 151 -17.24 -10.53 -11.23
CA PRO A 151 -17.04 -11.21 -9.95
C PRO A 151 -16.12 -12.44 -10.04
N SER A 152 -16.29 -13.29 -11.07
CA SER A 152 -15.46 -14.47 -11.25
C SER A 152 -13.98 -14.14 -11.48
N VAL A 153 -13.68 -13.09 -12.26
CA VAL A 153 -12.31 -12.63 -12.47
C VAL A 153 -11.70 -12.12 -11.17
N SER A 154 -12.45 -11.29 -10.40
CA SER A 154 -12.04 -10.87 -9.06
C SER A 154 -11.75 -12.06 -8.16
N GLY A 155 -12.65 -13.05 -8.11
CA GLY A 155 -12.48 -14.26 -7.30
C GLY A 155 -11.17 -14.99 -7.64
N TRP A 156 -10.88 -15.22 -8.91
CA TRP A 156 -9.64 -15.87 -9.34
C TRP A 156 -8.38 -15.05 -9.08
N VAL A 157 -8.43 -13.72 -9.20
CA VAL A 157 -7.32 -12.83 -8.83
C VAL A 157 -7.03 -12.93 -7.32
N LEU A 158 -8.05 -12.98 -6.48
CA LEU A 158 -7.88 -13.17 -5.03
C LEU A 158 -7.31 -14.55 -4.70
N VAL A 159 -7.74 -15.62 -5.40
CA VAL A 159 -7.14 -16.97 -5.29
C VAL A 159 -5.66 -16.92 -5.68
N ALA A 160 -5.32 -16.26 -6.76
CA ALA A 160 -3.92 -16.13 -7.21
C ALA A 160 -3.04 -15.41 -6.17
N PHE A 161 -3.57 -14.36 -5.53
CA PHE A 161 -2.85 -13.69 -4.43
C PHE A 161 -2.65 -14.59 -3.22
N LEU A 162 -3.67 -15.34 -2.82
CA LEU A 162 -3.57 -16.26 -1.68
C LEU A 162 -2.60 -17.40 -1.99
N ALA A 163 -2.76 -18.06 -3.14
CA ALA A 163 -1.89 -19.15 -3.58
C ALA A 163 -0.44 -18.69 -3.74
N GLY A 164 -0.21 -17.51 -4.32
CA GLY A 164 1.11 -16.91 -4.46
C GLY A 164 1.75 -16.60 -3.10
N ALA A 165 0.97 -16.09 -2.14
CA ALA A 165 1.46 -15.82 -0.80
C ALA A 165 1.85 -17.10 -0.05
N VAL A 166 0.98 -18.13 -0.11
CA VAL A 166 1.26 -19.43 0.51
C VAL A 166 2.43 -20.13 -0.17
N GLY A 167 2.45 -20.17 -1.51
CA GLY A 167 3.53 -20.81 -2.27
C GLY A 167 4.89 -20.18 -1.99
N LEU A 168 4.98 -18.85 -1.99
CA LEU A 168 6.23 -18.16 -1.66
C LEU A 168 6.60 -18.30 -0.18
N ALA A 169 5.63 -18.39 0.73
CA ALA A 169 5.90 -18.66 2.13
C ALA A 169 6.50 -20.07 2.33
N MET A 170 6.10 -21.07 1.52
CA MET A 170 6.67 -22.42 1.60
C MET A 170 8.08 -22.52 1.01
N LEU A 171 8.44 -21.65 0.07
CA LEU A 171 9.76 -21.66 -0.58
C LEU A 171 10.76 -20.75 0.10
N PHE A 172 10.34 -19.54 0.47
CA PHE A 172 11.21 -18.48 0.97
C PHE A 172 10.95 -18.15 2.44
N GLU A 173 11.92 -17.46 3.05
CA GLU A 173 11.85 -17.04 4.44
C GLU A 173 10.75 -15.97 4.66
N ARG A 174 10.03 -16.07 5.78
CA ARG A 174 9.14 -15.04 6.34
C ARG A 174 8.09 -14.50 5.33
N ARG A 175 7.72 -13.21 5.40
CA ARG A 175 6.73 -12.55 4.53
C ARG A 175 7.32 -12.06 3.20
N THR A 176 8.08 -12.87 2.50
CA THR A 176 8.72 -12.52 1.22
C THR A 176 7.73 -12.05 0.17
N PHE A 177 6.55 -12.69 0.05
CA PHE A 177 5.49 -12.25 -0.85
C PHE A 177 5.09 -10.79 -0.60
N CYS A 178 4.77 -10.44 0.64
CA CYS A 178 4.32 -9.11 1.00
C CYS A 178 5.40 -8.03 0.77
N ARG A 179 6.68 -8.41 1.00
CA ARG A 179 7.80 -7.48 0.91
C ARG A 179 8.22 -7.17 -0.52
N TYR A 180 8.20 -8.16 -1.42
CA TYR A 180 8.81 -8.04 -2.74
C TYR A 180 7.87 -8.24 -3.92
N VAL A 181 6.74 -8.92 -3.74
CA VAL A 181 5.85 -9.32 -4.84
C VAL A 181 4.47 -8.67 -4.77
N CYS A 182 3.89 -8.54 -3.57
CA CYS A 182 2.52 -8.03 -3.40
C CYS A 182 2.35 -6.61 -3.97
N PRO A 183 1.53 -6.40 -5.02
CA PRO A 183 1.33 -5.09 -5.63
C PRO A 183 0.69 -4.08 -4.66
N VAL A 184 -0.25 -4.55 -3.83
CA VAL A 184 -0.90 -3.74 -2.79
C VAL A 184 0.10 -3.37 -1.70
N GLY A 185 1.05 -4.28 -1.36
CA GLY A 185 2.13 -4.00 -0.41
C GLY A 185 3.04 -2.86 -0.88
N GLY A 186 3.35 -2.77 -2.18
CA GLY A 186 4.10 -1.67 -2.76
C GLY A 186 3.33 -0.35 -2.75
N PHE A 187 2.04 -0.39 -3.07
CA PHE A 187 1.11 0.74 -3.01
C PHE A 187 1.04 1.33 -1.59
N ILE A 188 0.71 0.51 -0.60
CA ILE A 188 0.60 0.93 0.80
C ILE A 188 1.96 1.41 1.33
N GLY A 189 3.06 0.75 0.93
CA GLY A 189 4.41 1.10 1.34
C GLY A 189 4.82 2.50 0.92
N LEU A 190 4.50 2.90 -0.31
CA LEU A 190 4.79 4.24 -0.80
C LEU A 190 4.04 5.31 0.01
N TYR A 191 2.73 5.16 0.15
CA TYR A 191 1.91 6.14 0.86
C TYR A 191 2.09 6.12 2.38
N SER A 192 2.64 5.04 2.95
CA SER A 192 3.01 5.03 4.38
C SER A 192 4.08 6.05 4.75
N LEU A 193 4.80 6.60 3.77
CA LEU A 193 5.76 7.69 3.97
C LEU A 193 5.08 9.00 4.40
N VAL A 194 3.80 9.17 4.07
CA VAL A 194 2.99 10.35 4.47
C VAL A 194 2.32 10.13 5.82
N ALA A 195 2.03 8.88 6.20
CA ALA A 195 1.26 8.57 7.39
C ALA A 195 1.92 9.06 8.70
N PRO A 196 1.11 9.55 9.65
CA PRO A 196 1.62 10.08 10.92
C PRO A 196 2.11 9.01 11.90
N VAL A 197 1.72 7.74 11.73
CA VAL A 197 2.16 6.65 12.63
C VAL A 197 3.49 6.09 12.18
N GLU A 198 4.43 5.95 13.12
CA GLU A 198 5.74 5.34 12.86
C GLU A 198 6.13 4.34 13.94
N LEU A 199 6.97 3.37 13.56
CA LEU A 199 7.66 2.48 14.47
C LEU A 199 9.15 2.80 14.43
N ARG A 200 9.76 3.08 15.61
CA ARG A 200 11.20 3.42 15.74
C ARG A 200 11.78 2.82 17.02
N VAL A 201 13.08 2.89 17.15
CA VAL A 201 13.76 2.66 18.44
C VAL A 201 13.86 3.99 19.20
N ARG A 202 13.77 3.92 20.53
CA ARG A 202 13.91 5.09 21.41
C ARG A 202 15.35 5.61 21.42
N ASP A 203 16.29 4.70 21.62
CA ASP A 203 17.71 4.99 21.66
C ASP A 203 18.48 4.00 20.81
N PRO A 204 19.10 4.46 19.69
CA PRO A 204 19.93 3.61 18.84
C PRO A 204 21.16 3.03 19.54
N LEU A 205 21.72 3.70 20.57
CA LEU A 205 22.89 3.24 21.31
C LEU A 205 22.60 1.94 22.06
N ILE A 206 21.42 1.83 22.68
CA ILE A 206 20.98 0.58 23.34
C ILE A 206 20.96 -0.58 22.33
N CYS A 207 20.57 -0.30 21.10
CA CYS A 207 20.56 -1.32 20.06
C CYS A 207 21.97 -1.68 19.56
N GLN A 208 22.94 -0.77 19.59
CA GLN A 208 24.33 -1.07 19.20
C GLN A 208 24.95 -2.13 20.10
N ASP A 209 24.75 -2.01 21.40
CA ASP A 209 25.29 -2.94 22.40
C ASP A 209 24.52 -4.25 22.49
N HIS A 210 23.29 -4.29 21.99
CA HIS A 210 22.43 -5.48 22.06
C HIS A 210 22.77 -6.47 20.97
N ARG A 211 23.59 -7.51 21.28
CA ARG A 211 24.14 -8.48 20.31
C ARG A 211 23.09 -9.42 19.74
N THR A 212 22.11 -9.89 20.54
CA THR A 212 21.17 -10.95 20.13
C THR A 212 20.15 -10.49 19.09
N LYS A 213 19.91 -9.17 18.97
CA LYS A 213 18.96 -8.57 17.99
C LYS A 213 17.60 -9.29 17.96
N ASP A 214 17.03 -9.57 19.13
CA ASP A 214 15.79 -10.35 19.30
C ASP A 214 14.59 -9.78 18.54
N CYS A 215 14.54 -8.44 18.35
CA CYS A 215 13.52 -7.78 17.55
C CYS A 215 13.53 -8.21 16.07
N TYR A 216 14.67 -8.66 15.55
CA TYR A 216 14.83 -9.15 14.19
C TYR A 216 14.82 -10.69 14.12
N LEU A 217 15.57 -11.35 15.00
CA LEU A 217 15.75 -12.81 14.99
C LEU A 217 14.60 -13.54 15.66
N GLY A 218 14.01 -12.97 16.69
CA GLY A 218 13.02 -13.58 17.56
C GLY A 218 13.65 -14.14 18.85
N ASN A 219 12.80 -14.49 19.81
CA ASN A 219 13.13 -15.14 21.06
C ASN A 219 11.92 -15.96 21.54
N GLU A 220 11.91 -16.43 22.79
CA GLU A 220 10.79 -17.20 23.35
C GLU A 220 9.45 -16.44 23.30
N ALA A 221 9.49 -15.10 23.39
CA ALA A 221 8.29 -14.25 23.34
C ALA A 221 7.75 -13.99 21.92
N GLY A 222 8.53 -14.29 20.85
CA GLY A 222 8.07 -14.01 19.50
C GLY A 222 8.99 -14.45 18.37
N TYR A 223 8.45 -14.33 17.14
CA TYR A 223 9.09 -14.82 15.91
C TYR A 223 10.11 -13.86 15.30
N GLY A 224 10.31 -12.66 15.87
CA GLY A 224 11.09 -11.59 15.26
C GLY A 224 10.41 -10.94 14.05
N CYS A 225 11.12 -10.06 13.35
CA CYS A 225 10.52 -9.26 12.28
C CYS A 225 10.16 -10.11 11.05
N PRO A 226 8.88 -10.29 10.70
CA PRO A 226 8.48 -11.05 9.52
C PRO A 226 8.73 -10.32 8.20
N TRP A 227 8.99 -9.00 8.28
CA TRP A 227 9.28 -8.15 7.12
C TRP A 227 10.77 -8.05 6.79
N LEU A 228 11.63 -8.75 7.54
CA LEU A 228 13.08 -8.69 7.36
C LEU A 228 13.64 -7.25 7.49
N GLU A 229 12.95 -6.42 8.27
CA GLU A 229 13.42 -5.07 8.63
C GLU A 229 14.19 -5.10 9.94
N GLN A 230 15.18 -4.23 10.01
CA GLN A 230 16.02 -4.04 11.17
C GLN A 230 15.58 -2.79 11.93
N PRO A 231 14.80 -2.90 13.03
CA PRO A 231 14.22 -1.73 13.69
C PRO A 231 15.24 -0.65 14.10
N TRP A 232 16.47 -1.04 14.41
CA TRP A 232 17.53 -0.12 14.84
C TRP A 232 18.16 0.72 13.72
N THR A 233 18.00 0.32 12.46
CA THR A 233 18.45 1.10 11.29
C THR A 233 17.30 1.70 10.51
N MET A 234 16.07 1.49 10.97
CA MET A 234 14.89 1.89 10.24
C MET A 234 14.61 3.38 10.44
N ASP A 235 14.72 4.12 9.36
CA ASP A 235 14.49 5.57 9.27
C ASP A 235 13.16 5.92 8.58
N ARG A 236 12.56 4.96 7.86
CA ARG A 236 11.30 5.12 7.10
C ARG A 236 10.38 3.92 7.30
N ASN A 237 9.07 4.14 7.17
CA ASN A 237 8.07 3.09 7.33
C ASN A 237 7.73 2.33 6.05
N ALA A 238 8.34 2.67 4.91
CA ALA A 238 7.99 2.09 3.60
C ALA A 238 7.97 0.55 3.58
N SER A 239 8.81 -0.10 4.37
CA SER A 239 8.91 -1.56 4.43
C SER A 239 8.42 -2.17 5.75
N CYS A 240 8.00 -1.36 6.74
CA CYS A 240 7.51 -1.85 8.03
C CYS A 240 6.02 -2.13 8.01
N GLY A 241 5.60 -3.38 8.19
CA GLY A 241 4.18 -3.78 8.23
C GLY A 241 3.46 -3.53 9.55
N LEU A 242 4.03 -2.79 10.49
CA LEU A 242 3.47 -2.47 11.82
C LEU A 242 2.93 -3.68 12.60
N CYS A 243 3.46 -4.88 12.36
CA CYS A 243 2.95 -6.13 12.92
C CYS A 243 3.19 -6.31 14.43
N GLY A 244 4.00 -5.45 15.06
CA GLY A 244 4.26 -5.46 16.50
C GLY A 244 5.17 -6.59 17.00
N GLU A 245 5.72 -7.47 16.14
CA GLU A 245 6.61 -8.56 16.61
C GLU A 245 7.86 -8.03 17.32
N CYS A 246 8.45 -6.95 16.81
CA CYS A 246 9.59 -6.31 17.44
C CYS A 246 9.26 -5.65 18.79
N LEU A 247 8.00 -5.21 19.02
CA LEU A 247 7.54 -4.70 20.32
C LEU A 247 7.46 -5.82 21.37
N ARG A 248 7.16 -7.06 20.93
CA ARG A 248 7.02 -8.24 21.81
C ARG A 248 8.37 -8.85 22.13
N THR A 249 9.27 -8.89 21.16
CA THR A 249 10.56 -9.58 21.26
C THR A 249 11.69 -8.68 21.77
N CYS A 250 11.48 -7.37 21.90
CA CYS A 250 12.52 -6.47 22.40
C CYS A 250 12.73 -6.63 23.92
N THR A 251 13.78 -7.33 24.32
CA THR A 251 14.14 -7.53 25.74
C THR A 251 14.57 -6.25 26.45
N LYS A 252 14.97 -5.21 25.69
CA LYS A 252 15.38 -3.90 26.21
C LYS A 252 14.25 -2.87 26.23
N ASP A 253 13.03 -3.25 25.82
CA ASP A 253 11.87 -2.34 25.70
C ASP A 253 12.17 -1.05 24.91
N ASN A 254 13.07 -1.15 23.93
CA ASN A 254 13.59 0.01 23.21
C ASN A 254 12.84 0.31 21.90
N VAL A 255 11.84 -0.50 21.51
CA VAL A 255 11.01 -0.28 20.32
C VAL A 255 9.73 0.43 20.74
N THR A 256 9.34 1.45 19.97
CA THR A 256 8.16 2.27 20.25
C THR A 256 7.37 2.59 19.00
N VAL A 257 6.09 2.92 19.18
CA VAL A 257 5.21 3.50 18.17
C VAL A 257 4.99 4.96 18.51
N ASN A 258 5.24 5.84 17.54
CA ASN A 258 5.14 7.28 17.70
C ASN A 258 4.12 7.88 16.72
N LEU A 259 3.64 9.07 17.06
CA LEU A 259 3.02 9.99 16.10
C LEU A 259 4.08 11.01 15.67
N ARG A 260 4.18 11.24 14.37
CA ARG A 260 5.10 12.19 13.74
C ARG A 260 4.34 13.16 12.84
N LEU A 261 5.04 14.16 12.35
CA LEU A 261 4.49 15.05 11.32
C LEU A 261 4.27 14.23 10.01
N PRO A 262 3.10 14.34 9.38
CA PRO A 262 2.85 13.70 8.09
C PRO A 262 3.90 14.09 7.06
N GLY A 263 4.38 13.10 6.28
CA GLY A 263 5.36 13.33 5.23
C GLY A 263 6.83 13.43 5.68
N SER A 264 7.15 13.30 6.97
CA SER A 264 8.54 13.39 7.44
C SER A 264 9.48 12.35 6.80
N ASP A 265 9.00 11.13 6.50
CA ASP A 265 9.81 10.10 5.81
C ASP A 265 10.14 10.45 4.35
N LEU A 266 9.43 11.38 3.72
CA LEU A 266 9.73 11.81 2.35
C LEU A 266 11.07 12.54 2.25
N LEU A 267 11.52 13.13 3.36
CA LEU A 267 12.70 13.98 3.41
C LEU A 267 13.98 13.23 3.79
N VAL A 268 13.91 11.91 3.99
CA VAL A 268 15.07 11.08 4.33
C VAL A 268 15.92 10.82 3.09
N ALA A 269 16.89 11.69 2.85
CA ALA A 269 17.65 11.80 1.60
C ALA A 269 18.47 10.55 1.20
N HIS A 270 18.98 9.80 2.15
CA HIS A 270 19.74 8.56 1.87
C HIS A 270 18.84 7.37 1.51
N GLY A 271 17.55 7.50 1.68
CA GLY A 271 16.56 6.47 1.37
C GLY A 271 15.91 6.58 -0.01
N TRP A 272 16.17 7.60 -0.80
CA TRP A 272 15.53 7.76 -2.12
C TRP A 272 16.02 6.71 -3.12
N LYS A 273 15.06 5.97 -3.71
CA LYS A 273 15.32 4.87 -4.65
C LYS A 273 14.53 5.07 -5.94
N LEU A 274 15.12 4.61 -7.05
CA LEU A 274 14.53 4.75 -8.38
C LEU A 274 13.21 3.95 -8.51
N ASP A 275 13.17 2.76 -7.96
CA ASP A 275 11.98 1.90 -8.00
C ASP A 275 10.80 2.48 -7.21
N GLU A 276 11.06 3.17 -6.08
CA GLU A 276 10.05 3.91 -5.31
C GLU A 276 9.60 5.18 -6.05
N ALA A 277 10.52 5.92 -6.69
CA ALA A 277 10.17 7.07 -7.53
C ALA A 277 9.28 6.65 -8.71
N TYR A 278 9.64 5.57 -9.42
CA TYR A 278 8.79 5.01 -10.48
C TYR A 278 7.42 4.56 -9.94
N LYS A 279 7.37 4.02 -8.73
CA LYS A 279 6.08 3.71 -8.08
C LYS A 279 5.23 4.97 -7.91
N ALA A 280 5.82 6.10 -7.53
CA ALA A 280 5.09 7.36 -7.38
C ALA A 280 4.51 7.85 -8.73
N PHE A 281 5.28 7.77 -9.82
CA PHE A 281 4.79 8.11 -11.18
C PHE A 281 3.64 7.19 -11.60
N ILE A 282 3.78 5.87 -11.43
CA ILE A 282 2.72 4.91 -11.72
C ILE A 282 1.46 5.19 -10.90
N MET A 283 1.62 5.52 -9.62
CA MET A 283 0.49 5.81 -8.75
C MET A 283 -0.28 7.05 -9.20
N LEU A 284 0.41 8.12 -9.56
CA LEU A 284 -0.22 9.35 -10.03
C LEU A 284 -0.88 9.15 -11.41
N ALA A 285 -0.18 8.50 -12.35
CA ALA A 285 -0.73 8.19 -13.67
C ALA A 285 -2.00 7.33 -13.58
N CYS A 286 -1.98 6.26 -12.76
CA CYS A 286 -3.16 5.44 -12.53
C CYS A 286 -4.29 6.22 -11.85
N ALA A 287 -3.99 7.12 -10.89
CA ALA A 287 -4.99 7.96 -10.25
C ALA A 287 -5.68 8.93 -11.22
N ALA A 288 -5.04 9.27 -12.36
CA ALA A 288 -5.65 10.02 -13.45
C ALA A 288 -6.43 9.12 -14.44
N ILE A 289 -5.87 7.94 -14.78
CA ILE A 289 -6.50 7.02 -15.74
C ILE A 289 -7.80 6.42 -15.19
N TYR A 290 -7.83 6.07 -13.91
CA TYR A 290 -9.01 5.43 -13.31
C TYR A 290 -10.28 6.31 -13.43
N PRO A 291 -10.30 7.58 -13.01
CA PRO A 291 -11.47 8.42 -13.25
C PRO A 291 -11.79 8.61 -14.73
N MET A 292 -10.80 8.66 -15.62
CA MET A 292 -11.06 8.71 -17.07
C MET A 292 -11.84 7.50 -17.56
N VAL A 293 -11.45 6.30 -17.11
CA VAL A 293 -12.06 5.03 -17.55
C VAL A 293 -13.39 4.77 -16.85
N PHE A 294 -13.48 5.02 -15.55
CA PHE A 294 -14.66 4.65 -14.74
C PHE A 294 -15.74 5.74 -14.71
N LEU A 295 -15.33 7.02 -14.70
CA LEU A 295 -16.23 8.16 -14.51
C LEU A 295 -16.33 9.05 -15.76
N GLY A 296 -15.33 9.02 -16.64
CA GLY A 296 -15.26 9.91 -17.79
C GLY A 296 -16.34 9.62 -18.84
N PRO A 297 -16.66 10.63 -19.69
CA PRO A 297 -17.70 10.53 -20.71
C PRO A 297 -17.29 9.69 -21.93
N TRP A 298 -16.06 9.16 -21.94
CA TRP A 298 -15.51 8.42 -23.08
C TRP A 298 -15.92 6.93 -23.05
N GLY A 299 -17.13 6.63 -23.50
CA GLY A 299 -17.64 5.26 -23.55
C GLY A 299 -16.75 4.29 -24.32
N TRP A 300 -16.10 4.76 -25.41
CA TRP A 300 -15.14 3.96 -26.19
C TRP A 300 -13.91 3.57 -25.36
N LEU A 301 -13.39 4.44 -24.51
CA LEU A 301 -12.24 4.15 -23.65
C LEU A 301 -12.60 3.08 -22.61
N LYS A 302 -13.81 3.17 -22.04
CA LYS A 302 -14.36 2.18 -21.13
C LYS A 302 -14.53 0.83 -21.81
N ALA A 303 -15.07 0.80 -23.03
CA ALA A 303 -15.22 -0.41 -23.85
C ALA A 303 -13.87 -1.07 -24.15
N TRP A 304 -12.87 -0.28 -24.53
CA TRP A 304 -11.51 -0.79 -24.76
C TRP A 304 -10.88 -1.37 -23.49
N ALA A 305 -10.98 -0.67 -22.36
CA ALA A 305 -10.47 -1.15 -21.07
C ALA A 305 -11.19 -2.41 -20.56
N ASN A 306 -12.47 -2.64 -20.98
CA ASN A 306 -13.28 -3.80 -20.62
C ASN A 306 -13.07 -5.02 -21.52
N LEU A 307 -12.11 -4.98 -22.46
CA LEU A 307 -11.86 -6.06 -23.42
C LEU A 307 -13.02 -6.33 -24.39
N ASP A 308 -13.81 -5.31 -24.76
CA ASP A 308 -14.92 -5.49 -25.71
C ASP A 308 -14.40 -5.72 -27.14
N SER A 309 -13.17 -5.28 -27.45
CA SER A 309 -12.43 -5.61 -28.65
C SER A 309 -10.94 -5.80 -28.38
N LEU A 310 -10.31 -6.78 -29.02
CA LEU A 310 -8.89 -7.07 -28.82
C LEU A 310 -7.99 -5.92 -29.32
N SER A 311 -8.32 -5.32 -30.46
CA SER A 311 -7.59 -4.16 -31.02
C SER A 311 -7.73 -2.91 -30.15
N GLY A 312 -8.95 -2.64 -29.65
CA GLY A 312 -9.20 -1.53 -28.73
C GLY A 312 -8.44 -1.71 -27.42
N PHE A 313 -8.46 -2.92 -26.84
CA PHE A 313 -7.67 -3.21 -25.64
C PHE A 313 -6.16 -3.08 -25.90
N GLY A 314 -5.66 -3.49 -27.05
CA GLY A 314 -4.27 -3.31 -27.43
C GLY A 314 -3.86 -1.82 -27.47
N ALA A 315 -4.71 -0.97 -28.07
CA ALA A 315 -4.49 0.47 -28.08
C ALA A 315 -4.53 1.09 -26.67
N TYR A 316 -5.52 0.69 -25.85
CA TYR A 316 -5.60 1.08 -24.45
C TYR A 316 -4.37 0.66 -23.67
N ALA A 317 -3.92 -0.59 -23.79
CA ALA A 317 -2.76 -1.12 -23.09
C ALA A 317 -1.48 -0.38 -23.47
N LEU A 318 -1.27 -0.09 -24.75
CA LEU A 318 -0.12 0.71 -25.21
C LEU A 318 -0.15 2.12 -24.64
N GLY A 319 -1.30 2.81 -24.71
CA GLY A 319 -1.47 4.13 -24.14
C GLY A 319 -1.27 4.15 -22.61
N PHE A 320 -1.84 3.15 -21.91
CA PHE A 320 -1.68 2.96 -20.48
C PHE A 320 -0.21 2.78 -20.08
N LEU A 321 0.51 1.87 -20.76
CA LEU A 321 1.93 1.64 -20.48
C LEU A 321 2.80 2.84 -20.85
N ALA A 322 2.53 3.47 -21.99
CA ALA A 322 3.25 4.68 -22.40
C ALA A 322 3.08 5.81 -21.38
N LEU A 323 1.85 6.04 -20.89
CA LEU A 323 1.58 7.09 -19.89
C LEU A 323 2.31 6.81 -18.58
N ASN A 324 2.22 5.56 -18.07
CA ASN A 324 2.81 5.19 -16.78
C ASN A 324 4.35 5.11 -16.79
N LEU A 325 4.95 4.63 -17.88
CA LEU A 325 6.38 4.29 -17.90
C LEU A 325 7.23 5.32 -18.64
N VAL A 326 6.64 6.11 -19.54
CA VAL A 326 7.39 7.03 -20.42
C VAL A 326 6.92 8.47 -20.26
N ILE A 327 5.63 8.76 -20.47
CA ILE A 327 5.14 10.15 -20.58
C ILE A 327 5.23 10.83 -19.22
N VAL A 328 4.59 10.30 -18.17
CA VAL A 328 4.61 10.93 -16.83
C VAL A 328 6.04 10.98 -16.29
N PRO A 329 6.84 9.90 -16.26
CA PRO A 329 8.24 10.00 -15.86
C PRO A 329 9.05 10.97 -16.71
N GLY A 330 8.82 11.04 -18.04
CA GLY A 330 9.52 11.94 -18.96
C GLY A 330 9.24 13.42 -18.69
N VAL A 331 7.98 13.77 -18.43
CA VAL A 331 7.55 15.12 -18.05
C VAL A 331 8.24 15.55 -16.76
N HIS A 332 8.24 14.69 -15.74
CA HIS A 332 8.91 14.97 -14.46
C HIS A 332 10.44 14.97 -14.57
N LEU A 333 11.03 14.20 -15.50
CA LEU A 333 12.45 14.30 -15.81
C LEU A 333 12.82 15.65 -16.41
N GLY A 334 12.00 16.16 -17.35
CA GLY A 334 12.13 17.49 -17.92
C GLY A 334 12.01 18.58 -16.84
N ALA A 335 11.01 18.45 -15.96
CA ALA A 335 10.86 19.37 -14.83
C ALA A 335 12.05 19.31 -13.86
N ALA A 336 12.60 18.14 -13.59
CA ALA A 336 13.79 18.00 -12.74
C ALA A 336 15.02 18.65 -13.38
N ALA A 337 15.18 18.56 -14.72
CA ALA A 337 16.23 19.25 -15.44
C ALA A 337 16.09 20.78 -15.38
N LEU A 338 14.86 21.29 -15.56
CA LEU A 338 14.55 22.71 -15.40
C LEU A 338 14.77 23.19 -13.97
N THR A 339 14.32 22.42 -12.98
CA THR A 339 14.55 22.69 -11.55
C THR A 339 16.05 22.75 -11.24
N ARG A 340 16.85 21.83 -11.80
CA ARG A 340 18.31 21.82 -11.63
C ARG A 340 18.93 23.13 -12.10
N TRP A 341 18.52 23.61 -13.26
CA TRP A 341 19.00 24.87 -13.82
C TRP A 341 18.52 26.07 -13.00
N ALA A 342 17.21 26.16 -12.74
CA ALA A 342 16.57 27.28 -12.04
C ALA A 342 17.03 27.41 -10.57
N ALA A 343 17.35 26.29 -9.92
CA ALA A 343 17.86 26.25 -8.55
C ALA A 343 19.39 26.40 -8.47
N GLY A 344 20.11 26.49 -9.58
CA GLY A 344 21.58 26.55 -9.56
C GLY A 344 22.28 25.27 -9.10
N LEU A 345 21.62 24.12 -9.18
CA LEU A 345 22.09 22.80 -8.73
C LEU A 345 22.95 22.09 -9.81
N CYS A 346 23.77 22.83 -10.57
CA CYS A 346 24.50 22.28 -11.70
C CYS A 346 25.47 21.15 -11.33
N ALA A 347 25.96 21.10 -10.10
CA ALA A 347 26.81 20.03 -9.59
C ALA A 347 26.04 18.73 -9.29
N VAL A 348 24.72 18.79 -9.11
CA VAL A 348 23.90 17.61 -8.79
C VAL A 348 23.51 16.88 -10.09
N PRO A 349 23.74 15.58 -10.23
CA PRO A 349 23.28 14.82 -11.39
C PRO A 349 21.73 14.89 -11.53
N VAL A 350 21.23 15.12 -12.75
CA VAL A 350 19.77 15.19 -13.04
C VAL A 350 19.06 13.93 -12.53
N ARG A 351 19.68 12.75 -12.72
CA ARG A 351 19.12 11.46 -12.23
C ARG A 351 18.87 11.47 -10.72
N ARG A 352 19.79 12.02 -9.93
CA ARG A 352 19.64 12.10 -8.47
C ARG A 352 18.49 13.03 -8.08
N LEU A 353 18.40 14.17 -8.76
CA LEU A 353 17.33 15.13 -8.52
C LEU A 353 15.96 14.57 -8.97
N PHE A 354 15.90 13.91 -10.12
CA PHE A 354 14.70 13.22 -10.62
C PHE A 354 14.17 12.19 -9.62
N ILE A 355 15.07 11.34 -9.08
CA ILE A 355 14.69 10.35 -8.07
C ILE A 355 14.14 11.05 -6.81
N ALA A 356 14.83 12.05 -6.31
CA ALA A 356 14.42 12.79 -5.11
C ALA A 356 13.08 13.49 -5.31
N LEU A 357 12.90 14.21 -6.41
CA LEU A 357 11.67 14.92 -6.74
C LEU A 357 10.49 13.97 -7.03
N GLY A 358 10.75 12.71 -7.42
CA GLY A 358 9.72 11.69 -7.53
C GLY A 358 8.93 11.48 -6.24
N TYR A 359 9.56 11.71 -5.08
CA TYR A 359 8.87 11.59 -3.79
C TYR A 359 7.91 12.75 -3.50
N SER A 360 8.08 13.89 -4.14
CA SER A 360 7.15 15.02 -4.00
C SER A 360 5.79 14.78 -4.67
N LEU A 361 5.66 13.75 -5.54
CA LEU A 361 4.37 13.35 -6.13
C LEU A 361 3.47 12.60 -5.12
N ILE A 362 4.05 12.06 -4.05
CA ILE A 362 3.33 11.14 -3.16
C ILE A 362 2.13 11.81 -2.48
N PRO A 363 2.19 13.05 -1.95
CA PRO A 363 1.03 13.69 -1.36
C PRO A 363 -0.12 13.93 -2.36
N LEU A 364 0.19 14.43 -3.56
CA LEU A 364 -0.81 14.66 -4.61
C LEU A 364 -1.39 13.34 -5.12
N GLY A 365 -0.54 12.32 -5.33
CA GLY A 365 -0.97 11.00 -5.73
C GLY A 365 -1.92 10.35 -4.71
N LEU A 366 -1.64 10.48 -3.41
CA LEU A 366 -2.54 10.01 -2.35
C LEU A 366 -3.88 10.74 -2.39
N ALA A 367 -3.85 12.07 -2.50
CA ALA A 367 -5.06 12.90 -2.59
C ALA A 367 -5.91 12.52 -3.80
N ALA A 368 -5.29 12.27 -4.95
CA ALA A 368 -5.97 11.84 -6.18
C ALA A 368 -6.65 10.46 -6.02
N TRP A 369 -5.96 9.49 -5.40
CA TRP A 369 -6.55 8.20 -5.09
C TRP A 369 -7.70 8.30 -4.09
N MET A 370 -7.58 9.15 -3.06
CA MET A 370 -8.67 9.42 -2.12
C MET A 370 -9.87 10.05 -2.84
N ALA A 371 -9.64 11.04 -3.70
CA ALA A 371 -10.68 11.68 -4.48
C ALA A 371 -11.43 10.69 -5.38
N PHE A 372 -10.72 9.82 -6.10
CA PHE A 372 -11.33 8.73 -6.89
C PHE A 372 -12.16 7.78 -6.00
N THR A 373 -11.59 7.39 -4.87
CA THR A 373 -12.26 6.47 -3.94
C THR A 373 -13.58 7.01 -3.41
N LEU A 374 -13.65 8.33 -3.15
CA LEU A 374 -14.90 8.96 -2.70
C LEU A 374 -16.04 8.81 -3.71
N SER A 375 -15.79 9.03 -5.01
CA SER A 375 -16.79 8.80 -6.05
C SER A 375 -17.28 7.36 -6.06
N LEU A 376 -16.35 6.40 -5.97
CA LEU A 376 -16.67 4.99 -6.01
C LEU A 376 -17.48 4.56 -4.77
N VAL A 377 -17.04 4.97 -3.57
CA VAL A 377 -17.63 4.57 -2.30
C VAL A 377 -18.97 5.25 -2.09
N PHE A 378 -19.08 6.56 -2.29
CA PHE A 378 -20.33 7.29 -2.04
C PHE A 378 -21.46 6.85 -2.98
N ALA A 379 -21.13 6.47 -4.22
CA ALA A 379 -22.10 5.93 -5.17
C ALA A 379 -22.56 4.51 -4.82
N ASN A 380 -21.72 3.67 -4.21
CA ASN A 380 -21.95 2.23 -4.17
C ASN A 380 -22.03 1.63 -2.75
N LEU A 381 -21.73 2.39 -1.69
CA LEU A 381 -21.66 1.84 -0.32
C LEU A 381 -22.96 1.22 0.15
N SER A 382 -24.11 1.71 -0.31
CA SER A 382 -25.44 1.17 0.06
C SER A 382 -25.61 -0.30 -0.34
N TYR A 383 -24.96 -0.76 -1.42
CA TYR A 383 -24.98 -2.17 -1.81
C TYR A 383 -24.37 -3.10 -0.74
N ALA A 384 -23.50 -2.58 0.13
CA ALA A 384 -22.93 -3.38 1.21
C ALA A 384 -23.98 -3.94 2.15
N ILE A 385 -25.10 -3.23 2.34
CA ILE A 385 -26.21 -3.64 3.23
C ILE A 385 -26.93 -4.87 2.65
N SER A 386 -27.23 -4.85 1.36
CA SER A 386 -27.94 -5.95 0.70
C SER A 386 -27.06 -7.18 0.49
N VAL A 387 -25.78 -7.02 0.11
CA VAL A 387 -24.88 -8.17 -0.13
C VAL A 387 -24.47 -8.90 1.14
N VAL A 388 -24.58 -8.29 2.33
CA VAL A 388 -24.38 -9.00 3.60
C VAL A 388 -25.49 -10.00 3.85
N SER A 389 -26.75 -9.69 3.46
CA SER A 389 -27.88 -10.62 3.55
C SER A 389 -27.92 -11.67 2.46
N ASP A 390 -27.42 -11.34 1.25
CA ASP A 390 -27.36 -12.24 0.10
C ASP A 390 -25.96 -12.20 -0.55
N PRO A 391 -24.96 -12.84 0.06
CA PRO A 391 -23.57 -12.74 -0.43
C PRO A 391 -23.34 -13.25 -1.85
N PHE A 392 -24.19 -14.20 -2.28
CA PHE A 392 -24.09 -14.87 -3.58
C PHE A 392 -25.04 -14.30 -4.64
N GLY A 393 -26.01 -13.49 -4.24
CA GLY A 393 -27.09 -13.06 -5.14
C GLY A 393 -28.04 -14.19 -5.52
N TRP A 394 -28.23 -15.18 -4.64
CA TRP A 394 -29.08 -16.36 -4.86
C TRP A 394 -30.52 -16.21 -4.31
N GLY A 395 -30.81 -15.08 -3.75
CA GLY A 395 -32.11 -14.81 -3.19
C GLY A 395 -32.19 -15.04 -1.69
N TRP A 396 -31.06 -15.19 -0.99
CA TRP A 396 -31.04 -15.30 0.47
C TRP A 396 -31.44 -13.99 1.13
N ASN A 397 -31.94 -14.07 2.36
CA ASN A 397 -32.22 -12.90 3.17
C ASN A 397 -31.85 -13.17 4.64
N LEU A 398 -30.53 -13.36 4.88
CA LEU A 398 -30.02 -13.81 6.16
C LEU A 398 -30.26 -12.82 7.31
N PHE A 399 -30.27 -11.52 7.02
CA PHE A 399 -30.42 -10.45 8.02
C PHE A 399 -31.64 -9.54 7.75
N GLY A 400 -32.50 -9.87 6.81
CA GLY A 400 -33.66 -9.03 6.47
C GLY A 400 -33.33 -7.77 5.65
N THR A 401 -32.08 -7.62 5.16
CA THR A 401 -31.63 -6.38 4.50
C THR A 401 -31.42 -6.54 3.00
N ARG A 402 -31.77 -7.69 2.40
CA ARG A 402 -31.61 -7.96 0.97
C ARG A 402 -32.24 -6.90 0.08
N ASP A 403 -33.48 -6.53 0.40
CA ASP A 403 -34.33 -5.69 -0.45
C ASP A 403 -34.19 -4.19 -0.11
N VAL A 404 -33.15 -3.80 0.64
CA VAL A 404 -32.84 -2.39 0.88
C VAL A 404 -32.51 -1.72 -0.44
N ALA A 405 -33.28 -0.68 -0.77
CA ALA A 405 -33.12 0.05 -2.01
C ALA A 405 -31.76 0.75 -2.09
N TRP A 406 -31.16 0.71 -3.28
CA TRP A 406 -29.95 1.46 -3.54
C TRP A 406 -30.19 2.97 -3.39
N HIS A 407 -29.28 3.64 -2.72
CA HIS A 407 -29.23 5.09 -2.64
C HIS A 407 -27.77 5.55 -2.51
N PRO A 408 -27.36 6.60 -3.22
CA PRO A 408 -26.03 7.16 -3.07
C PRO A 408 -25.92 7.94 -1.75
N TRP A 409 -24.76 7.78 -1.08
CA TRP A 409 -24.48 8.49 0.17
C TRP A 409 -23.58 9.67 -0.11
N LEU A 410 -23.85 10.82 0.50
CA LEU A 410 -23.00 12.01 0.49
C LEU A 410 -22.52 12.49 -0.91
N MET A 411 -23.20 12.08 -2.00
CA MET A 411 -22.79 12.46 -3.37
C MET A 411 -22.77 13.97 -3.61
N THR A 412 -23.66 14.72 -2.98
CA THR A 412 -23.69 16.19 -3.01
C THR A 412 -22.44 16.85 -2.46
N TRP A 413 -21.76 16.18 -1.50
CA TRP A 413 -20.54 16.68 -0.88
C TRP A 413 -19.26 16.18 -1.59
N ALA A 414 -19.38 15.13 -2.41
CA ALA A 414 -18.22 14.52 -3.06
C ALA A 414 -17.37 15.51 -3.83
N PRO A 415 -17.90 16.38 -4.72
CA PRO A 415 -17.09 17.32 -5.49
C PRO A 415 -16.31 18.29 -4.61
N SER A 416 -16.93 18.83 -3.55
CA SER A 416 -16.28 19.76 -2.63
C SER A 416 -15.15 19.09 -1.83
N ILE A 417 -15.37 17.85 -1.35
CA ILE A 417 -14.35 17.11 -0.62
C ILE A 417 -13.20 16.72 -1.56
N GLN A 418 -13.49 16.31 -2.78
CA GLN A 418 -12.49 15.97 -3.80
C GLN A 418 -11.61 17.16 -4.15
N ALA A 419 -12.23 18.33 -4.37
CA ALA A 419 -11.51 19.57 -4.63
C ALA A 419 -10.59 19.95 -3.46
N ALA A 420 -11.10 19.89 -2.22
CA ALA A 420 -10.32 20.18 -1.03
C ALA A 420 -9.12 19.23 -0.89
N LEU A 421 -9.31 17.92 -1.11
CA LEU A 421 -8.24 16.91 -1.07
C LEU A 421 -7.17 17.19 -2.13
N LEU A 422 -7.56 17.47 -3.37
CA LEU A 422 -6.62 17.71 -4.47
C LEU A 422 -5.81 19.00 -4.23
N ILE A 423 -6.45 20.06 -3.74
CA ILE A 423 -5.75 21.32 -3.39
C ILE A 423 -4.79 21.08 -2.22
N ALA A 424 -5.20 20.36 -1.19
CA ALA A 424 -4.32 20.01 -0.07
C ALA A 424 -3.13 19.13 -0.53
N GLY A 425 -3.37 18.17 -1.42
CA GLY A 425 -2.33 17.36 -2.04
C GLY A 425 -1.34 18.17 -2.86
N LEU A 426 -1.83 19.13 -3.67
CA LEU A 426 -1.01 20.07 -4.43
C LEU A 426 -0.10 20.89 -3.51
N ILE A 427 -0.66 21.51 -2.48
CA ILE A 427 0.11 22.32 -1.52
C ILE A 427 1.18 21.46 -0.85
N ALA A 428 0.81 20.28 -0.35
CA ALA A 428 1.74 19.37 0.30
C ALA A 428 2.87 18.90 -0.64
N SER A 429 2.56 18.66 -1.91
CA SER A 429 3.56 18.31 -2.93
C SER A 429 4.52 19.45 -3.22
N ILE A 430 4.04 20.68 -3.36
CA ILE A 430 4.89 21.86 -3.57
C ILE A 430 5.80 22.11 -2.35
N VAL A 431 5.25 22.00 -1.13
CA VAL A 431 6.04 22.10 0.12
C VAL A 431 7.11 21.03 0.18
N THR A 432 6.78 19.81 -0.27
CA THR A 432 7.75 18.70 -0.32
C THR A 432 8.86 18.96 -1.33
N VAL A 433 8.58 19.58 -2.49
CA VAL A 433 9.62 20.01 -3.45
C VAL A 433 10.61 20.96 -2.78
N ASP A 434 10.11 22.03 -2.13
CA ASP A 434 10.98 22.99 -1.44
C ASP A 434 11.82 22.33 -0.36
N ALA A 435 11.20 21.47 0.46
CA ALA A 435 11.90 20.74 1.50
C ALA A 435 13.00 19.80 0.95
N ILE A 436 12.73 19.08 -0.16
CA ILE A 436 13.72 18.24 -0.84
C ILE A 436 14.87 19.08 -1.38
N LEU A 437 14.58 20.22 -2.03
CA LEU A 437 15.62 21.09 -2.59
C LEU A 437 16.53 21.68 -1.51
N ARG A 438 16.00 21.97 -0.33
CA ARG A 438 16.80 22.42 0.83
C ARG A 438 17.84 21.37 1.27
N THR A 439 17.55 20.08 1.11
CA THR A 439 18.54 19.03 1.45
C THR A 439 19.79 19.07 0.55
N PHE A 440 19.67 19.66 -0.64
CA PHE A 440 20.79 19.81 -1.57
C PHE A 440 21.56 21.14 -1.40
N HIS A 441 20.90 22.20 -0.93
CA HIS A 441 21.49 23.55 -0.86
C HIS A 441 21.95 23.97 0.55
N GLY A 442 21.44 23.31 1.60
CA GLY A 442 21.71 23.72 2.97
C GLY A 442 21.10 25.08 3.40
N SER A 443 20.44 25.79 2.48
CA SER A 443 19.78 27.09 2.70
C SER A 443 18.46 27.15 1.91
N ARG A 444 17.64 28.19 2.13
CA ARG A 444 16.39 28.37 1.37
C ARG A 444 16.69 28.45 -0.13
N THR A 445 16.18 27.46 -0.86
CA THR A 445 16.13 27.54 -2.33
C THR A 445 15.22 28.71 -2.70
N GLY A 446 15.69 29.57 -3.60
CA GLY A 446 14.82 30.61 -4.14
C GLY A 446 13.59 29.99 -4.81
N ILE A 447 12.46 30.68 -4.77
CA ILE A 447 11.16 30.29 -5.38
C ILE A 447 11.34 29.72 -6.80
N ARG A 448 12.34 30.24 -7.55
CA ARG A 448 12.65 29.82 -8.94
C ARG A 448 12.91 28.33 -9.08
N GLY A 449 13.53 27.69 -8.09
CA GLY A 449 13.80 26.25 -8.13
C GLY A 449 12.54 25.38 -7.98
N VAL A 450 11.52 25.87 -7.30
CA VAL A 450 10.27 25.12 -7.04
C VAL A 450 9.32 25.21 -8.24
N VAL A 451 9.36 26.34 -8.98
CA VAL A 451 8.40 26.67 -10.05
C VAL A 451 8.21 25.55 -11.09
N PRO A 452 9.26 24.92 -11.66
CA PRO A 452 9.05 23.91 -12.70
C PRO A 452 8.18 22.74 -12.26
N GLN A 453 8.39 22.23 -11.04
CA GLN A 453 7.55 21.16 -10.50
C GLN A 453 6.16 21.64 -10.10
N ALA A 454 6.06 22.84 -9.53
CA ALA A 454 4.80 23.43 -9.13
C ALA A 454 3.85 23.65 -10.34
N VAL A 455 4.38 24.05 -11.49
CA VAL A 455 3.59 24.21 -12.73
C VAL A 455 3.01 22.88 -13.16
N ILE A 456 3.78 21.80 -13.15
CA ILE A 456 3.30 20.46 -13.53
C ILE A 456 2.24 19.97 -12.55
N PHE A 457 2.50 20.04 -11.25
CA PHE A 457 1.52 19.62 -10.24
C PHE A 457 0.22 20.44 -10.31
N THR A 458 0.31 21.73 -10.63
CA THR A 458 -0.87 22.57 -10.83
C THR A 458 -1.66 22.12 -12.06
N ALA A 459 -0.98 21.83 -13.18
CA ALA A 459 -1.62 21.34 -14.39
C ALA A 459 -2.30 19.96 -14.17
N GLU A 460 -1.63 19.03 -13.49
CA GLU A 460 -2.18 17.74 -13.11
C GLU A 460 -3.41 17.89 -12.18
N THR A 461 -3.33 18.79 -11.22
CA THR A 461 -4.44 19.07 -10.29
C THR A 461 -5.64 19.69 -11.02
N ILE A 462 -5.42 20.65 -11.93
CA ILE A 462 -6.48 21.23 -12.76
C ILE A 462 -7.13 20.15 -13.63
N PHE A 463 -6.34 19.27 -14.23
CA PHE A 463 -6.87 18.14 -15.02
C PHE A 463 -7.73 17.19 -14.15
N LEU A 464 -7.29 16.85 -12.96
CA LEU A 464 -8.06 16.01 -12.05
C LEU A 464 -9.34 16.70 -11.56
N LEU A 465 -9.27 17.99 -11.24
CA LEU A 465 -10.45 18.79 -10.88
C LEU A 465 -11.45 18.82 -12.03
N TRP A 466 -10.98 19.02 -13.25
CA TRP A 466 -11.85 18.99 -14.44
C TRP A 466 -12.52 17.62 -14.61
N LEU A 467 -11.81 16.50 -14.37
CA LEU A 467 -12.41 15.18 -14.44
C LEU A 467 -13.52 14.96 -13.41
N TYR A 468 -13.37 15.47 -12.18
CA TYR A 468 -14.34 15.25 -11.11
C TYR A 468 -15.49 16.26 -11.11
N LEU A 469 -15.24 17.51 -11.52
CA LEU A 469 -16.24 18.58 -11.48
C LEU A 469 -16.92 18.78 -12.84
N GLY A 470 -16.19 18.61 -13.94
CA GLY A 470 -16.70 18.83 -15.30
C GLY A 470 -17.37 17.62 -15.93
N ALA A 471 -17.02 16.41 -15.52
CA ALA A 471 -17.65 15.19 -16.05
C ALA A 471 -19.01 14.88 -15.35
N SER A 472 -19.33 15.56 -14.27
CA SER A 472 -20.61 15.46 -13.53
C SER A 472 -21.64 16.52 -13.95
N ALA A 473 -21.29 17.46 -14.80
CA ALA A 473 -22.18 18.42 -15.43
C ALA A 473 -22.64 17.90 -16.79
#